data_a0ff48c7bff95518ff746bcfb4f81968
#
_entry.id   a0ff48c7bff95518ff746bcfb4f81968
#
_cell.length_a   1.000
_cell.length_b   1.000
_cell.length_c   1.000
_cell.angle_alpha   90.00
_cell.angle_beta   90.00
_cell.angle_gamma   90.00
#
_symmetry.space_group_name_H-M   'P 1'
#
loop_
_entity.id
_entity.type
_entity.pdbx_description
1 polymer ?
#
loop_
_entity_poly.entity_id
_entity_poly.type
_entity_poly.pdbx_seq_one_letter_code
_entity_poly.pdbx_strand_id
1 'polypeptide(L)'
;MADMFLEKFQSLVPRYLEDEWQPEDGLPADILTEELDTAGVDIPLVLREFYLALGGCEDLMEAYYYFFDPDELAIEDGYLLFLEDEEEEYVWGIRADQLDVPDPMVFRRLNARGTWKSEEGTFSEYVLDMFAWVFEELEPELEN
;
A
#
# COMPACT_ATOMS: atom_id res chain seq x y z
N MET A 1 -3.11 13.62 15.78
CA MET A 1 -3.10 14.09 14.42
C MET A 1 -3.47 13.01 13.49
N ALA A 2 -4.73 13.06 13.07
CA ALA A 2 -5.37 11.98 12.34
C ALA A 2 -4.87 11.81 10.90
N ASP A 3 -4.13 12.78 10.37
CA ASP A 3 -3.70 12.78 8.98
C ASP A 3 -2.19 12.88 8.80
N MET A 4 -1.45 12.22 9.70
CA MET A 4 0.00 12.23 9.74
C MET A 4 0.68 11.86 8.40
N PHE A 5 0.09 10.94 7.65
CA PHE A 5 0.64 10.46 6.37
C PHE A 5 -0.22 10.85 5.17
N LEU A 6 -1.43 11.28 5.40
CA LEU A 6 -2.43 11.51 4.35
C LEU A 6 -1.93 12.47 3.27
N GLU A 7 -1.39 13.61 3.67
CA GLU A 7 -0.91 14.62 2.72
C GLU A 7 0.23 14.11 1.85
N LYS A 8 1.11 13.29 2.43
CA LYS A 8 2.22 12.71 1.68
C LYS A 8 1.72 11.80 0.57
N PHE A 9 0.73 10.97 0.88
CA PHE A 9 0.15 10.08 -0.12
C PHE A 9 -0.66 10.85 -1.16
N GLN A 10 -1.45 11.84 -0.74
CA GLN A 10 -2.20 12.68 -1.68
C GLN A 10 -1.28 13.39 -2.67
N SER A 11 -0.09 13.82 -2.22
CA SER A 11 0.86 14.55 -3.06
C SER A 11 1.45 13.70 -4.19
N LEU A 12 1.31 12.38 -4.12
CA LEU A 12 1.78 11.48 -5.17
C LEU A 12 1.00 11.67 -6.48
N VAL A 13 -0.26 12.06 -6.39
CA VAL A 13 -1.09 12.30 -7.58
C VAL A 13 -0.53 13.44 -8.44
N PRO A 14 -0.37 14.67 -7.92
CA PRO A 14 0.23 15.72 -8.76
C PRO A 14 1.69 15.49 -9.11
N ARG A 15 2.40 14.74 -8.28
CA ARG A 15 3.82 14.45 -8.53
C ARG A 15 4.04 13.51 -9.71
N TYR A 16 3.21 12.48 -9.84
CA TYR A 16 3.43 11.42 -10.84
C TYR A 16 2.38 11.32 -11.93
N LEU A 17 1.16 11.83 -11.69
CA LEU A 17 0.06 11.71 -12.65
C LEU A 17 -0.27 13.03 -13.35
N GLU A 18 0.41 14.11 -12.98
CA GLU A 18 0.23 15.45 -13.57
C GLU A 18 -1.18 16.04 -13.39
N ASP A 19 -1.92 15.53 -12.42
CA ASP A 19 -3.26 15.99 -12.06
C ASP A 19 -3.30 16.38 -10.60
N GLU A 20 -4.27 17.18 -10.19
CA GLU A 20 -4.48 17.48 -8.78
C GLU A 20 -5.23 16.32 -8.13
N TRP A 21 -4.95 16.08 -6.83
CA TRP A 21 -5.67 15.05 -6.08
C TRP A 21 -7.15 15.42 -6.00
N GLN A 22 -8.02 14.45 -6.23
CA GLN A 22 -9.47 14.60 -6.14
C GLN A 22 -10.03 13.62 -5.12
N PRO A 23 -11.19 13.91 -4.51
CA PRO A 23 -11.81 12.98 -3.53
C PRO A 23 -12.01 11.55 -4.08
N GLU A 24 -12.27 11.40 -5.37
CA GLU A 24 -12.44 10.07 -5.99
C GLU A 24 -11.14 9.28 -6.10
N ASP A 25 -9.99 9.93 -5.89
CA ASP A 25 -8.70 9.23 -5.86
C ASP A 25 -8.52 8.45 -4.55
N GLY A 26 -9.27 8.81 -3.51
CA GLY A 26 -9.27 8.09 -2.24
C GLY A 26 -10.55 7.31 -2.04
N LEU A 27 -10.58 6.47 -1.02
CA LEU A 27 -11.82 5.81 -0.60
C LEU A 27 -12.53 6.67 0.45
N PRO A 28 -13.86 6.80 0.37
CA PRO A 28 -14.62 7.42 1.47
C PRO A 28 -14.41 6.63 2.76
N ALA A 29 -14.35 7.33 3.89
CA ALA A 29 -14.08 6.69 5.18
C ALA A 29 -15.11 5.62 5.55
N ASP A 30 -16.38 5.83 5.21
CA ASP A 30 -17.45 4.87 5.50
C ASP A 30 -17.31 3.60 4.67
N ILE A 31 -16.91 3.73 3.40
CA ILE A 31 -16.65 2.59 2.52
C ILE A 31 -15.44 1.79 3.02
N LEU A 32 -14.39 2.47 3.42
CA LEU A 32 -13.20 1.82 3.98
C LEU A 32 -13.57 1.00 5.22
N THR A 33 -14.35 1.58 6.12
CA THR A 33 -14.80 0.90 7.33
C THR A 33 -15.62 -0.35 7.00
N GLU A 34 -16.54 -0.25 6.04
CA GLU A 34 -17.36 -1.39 5.60
C GLU A 34 -16.50 -2.52 5.03
N GLU A 35 -15.53 -2.18 4.17
CA GLU A 35 -14.68 -3.18 3.55
C GLU A 35 -13.77 -3.86 4.57
N LEU A 36 -13.25 -3.11 5.55
CA LEU A 36 -12.44 -3.68 6.61
C LEU A 36 -13.26 -4.60 7.52
N ASP A 37 -14.51 -4.25 7.78
CA ASP A 37 -15.42 -5.12 8.55
C ASP A 37 -15.67 -6.43 7.78
N THR A 38 -15.83 -6.35 6.47
CA THR A 38 -15.99 -7.53 5.61
C THR A 38 -14.78 -8.43 5.66
N ALA A 39 -13.57 -7.85 5.60
CA ALA A 39 -12.32 -8.60 5.69
C ALA A 39 -12.05 -9.12 7.10
N GLY A 40 -12.62 -8.47 8.11
CA GLY A 40 -12.43 -8.86 9.51
C GLY A 40 -11.04 -8.55 10.05
N VAL A 41 -10.40 -7.49 9.56
CA VAL A 41 -9.03 -7.12 9.97
C VAL A 41 -8.96 -5.67 10.45
N ASP A 42 -8.00 -5.43 11.34
CA ASP A 42 -7.61 -4.07 11.72
C ASP A 42 -6.38 -3.70 10.92
N ILE A 43 -6.16 -2.41 10.70
CA ILE A 43 -5.00 -1.94 9.93
C ILE A 43 -4.28 -0.82 10.66
N PRO A 44 -2.96 -0.64 10.40
CA PRO A 44 -2.21 0.50 10.96
C PRO A 44 -2.72 1.83 10.42
N LEU A 45 -2.46 2.89 11.17
CA LEU A 45 -2.84 4.25 10.77
C LEU A 45 -2.33 4.59 9.36
N VAL A 46 -1.07 4.26 9.06
CA VAL A 46 -0.46 4.58 7.77
C VAL A 46 -1.21 3.92 6.61
N LEU A 47 -1.64 2.68 6.77
CA LEU A 47 -2.39 1.97 5.73
C LEU A 47 -3.80 2.54 5.57
N ARG A 48 -4.43 2.91 6.69
CA ARG A 48 -5.73 3.58 6.66
C ARG A 48 -5.64 4.89 5.88
N GLU A 49 -4.65 5.71 6.16
CA GLU A 49 -4.47 6.98 5.46
C GLU A 49 -4.09 6.77 4.00
N PHE A 50 -3.35 5.70 3.69
CA PHE A 50 -3.04 5.32 2.32
C PHE A 50 -4.32 5.08 1.51
N TYR A 51 -5.25 4.28 2.05
CA TYR A 51 -6.51 4.03 1.36
C TYR A 51 -7.38 5.28 1.26
N LEU A 52 -7.40 6.12 2.30
CA LEU A 52 -8.16 7.37 2.25
C LEU A 52 -7.63 8.32 1.19
N ALA A 53 -6.32 8.29 0.93
CA ALA A 53 -5.69 9.13 -0.07
C ALA A 53 -5.75 8.53 -1.48
N LEU A 54 -5.50 7.24 -1.63
CA LEU A 54 -5.22 6.62 -2.93
C LEU A 54 -6.03 5.38 -3.25
N GLY A 55 -6.89 4.93 -2.36
CA GLY A 55 -7.62 3.67 -2.53
C GLY A 55 -8.52 3.61 -3.76
N GLY A 56 -8.91 4.76 -4.30
CA GLY A 56 -9.70 4.85 -5.54
C GLY A 56 -8.85 5.18 -6.76
N CYS A 57 -7.53 5.31 -6.61
CA CYS A 57 -6.64 5.71 -7.70
C CYS A 57 -5.97 4.48 -8.31
N GLU A 58 -6.59 3.90 -9.34
CA GLU A 58 -6.07 2.69 -9.99
C GLU A 58 -4.66 2.90 -10.54
N ASP A 59 -4.36 4.08 -11.05
CA ASP A 59 -3.05 4.38 -11.63
C ASP A 59 -1.92 4.21 -10.62
N LEU A 60 -2.18 4.44 -9.33
CA LEU A 60 -1.20 4.24 -8.27
C LEU A 60 -1.37 2.89 -7.58
N MET A 61 -2.61 2.43 -7.39
CA MET A 61 -2.87 1.13 -6.77
C MET A 61 -2.32 -0.03 -7.60
N GLU A 62 -2.25 0.13 -8.91
CA GLU A 62 -1.77 -0.89 -9.84
C GLU A 62 -0.61 -0.40 -10.72
N ALA A 63 0.21 0.53 -10.20
CA ALA A 63 1.28 1.15 -10.99
C ALA A 63 2.31 0.13 -11.51
N TYR A 64 2.69 -0.83 -10.67
CA TYR A 64 3.61 -1.91 -11.06
C TYR A 64 3.27 -3.18 -10.28
N TYR A 65 3.18 -3.06 -8.95
CA TYR A 65 2.66 -4.10 -8.08
C TYR A 65 1.19 -3.78 -7.79
N TYR A 66 0.45 -4.75 -7.30
CA TYR A 66 -0.99 -4.61 -7.06
C TYR A 66 -1.27 -4.52 -5.56
N PHE A 67 -1.76 -3.36 -5.10
CA PHE A 67 -2.22 -3.21 -3.73
C PHE A 67 -3.58 -3.89 -3.58
N PHE A 68 -3.76 -4.62 -2.50
CA PHE A 68 -5.04 -5.25 -2.21
C PHE A 68 -6.07 -4.19 -1.85
N ASP A 69 -7.31 -4.37 -2.30
CA ASP A 69 -8.42 -3.56 -1.81
C ASP A 69 -8.68 -3.93 -0.35
N PRO A 70 -9.28 -3.03 0.46
CA PRO A 70 -9.46 -3.31 1.88
C PRO A 70 -10.20 -4.61 2.18
N ASP A 71 -11.18 -5.01 1.35
CA ASP A 71 -11.92 -6.25 1.53
C ASP A 71 -11.14 -7.50 1.14
N GLU A 72 -9.99 -7.33 0.50
CA GLU A 72 -9.10 -8.43 0.12
C GLU A 72 -7.99 -8.68 1.14
N LEU A 73 -7.82 -7.78 2.11
CA LEU A 73 -6.79 -7.92 3.12
C LEU A 73 -7.01 -9.17 3.96
N ALA A 74 -5.94 -9.89 4.24
CA ALA A 74 -5.99 -11.12 5.03
C ALA A 74 -4.70 -11.31 5.81
N ILE A 75 -4.79 -11.98 6.94
CA ILE A 75 -3.62 -12.33 7.74
C ILE A 75 -3.24 -13.77 7.39
N GLU A 76 -2.00 -13.95 6.97
CA GLU A 76 -1.45 -15.24 6.59
C GLU A 76 -0.01 -15.33 7.12
N ASP A 77 0.34 -16.45 7.70
CA ASP A 77 1.67 -16.66 8.29
C ASP A 77 2.04 -15.64 9.38
N GLY A 78 1.05 -14.99 10.00
CA GLY A 78 1.28 -13.95 11.00
C GLY A 78 1.55 -12.58 10.43
N TYR A 79 1.24 -12.37 9.14
CA TYR A 79 1.40 -11.09 8.46
C TYR A 79 0.09 -10.66 7.81
N LEU A 80 -0.20 -9.36 7.85
CA LEU A 80 -1.31 -8.77 7.10
C LEU A 80 -0.78 -8.49 5.68
N LEU A 81 -1.30 -9.21 4.70
CA LEU A 81 -0.88 -9.07 3.30
C LEU A 81 -1.57 -7.88 2.65
N PHE A 82 -0.81 -7.01 1.97
CA PHE A 82 -1.38 -5.80 1.37
C PHE A 82 -0.94 -5.53 -0.07
N LEU A 83 0.05 -6.25 -0.58
CA LEU A 83 0.64 -5.98 -1.90
C LEU A 83 1.18 -7.26 -2.49
N GLU A 84 1.02 -7.45 -3.81
CA GLU A 84 1.59 -8.59 -4.52
C GLU A 84 2.12 -8.18 -5.89
N ASP A 85 3.02 -8.98 -6.48
CA ASP A 85 3.48 -8.74 -7.84
C ASP A 85 2.56 -9.45 -8.83
N GLU A 86 2.69 -9.09 -10.10
CA GLU A 86 1.83 -9.61 -11.16
C GLU A 86 1.89 -11.14 -11.31
N GLU A 87 3.05 -11.73 -11.07
CA GLU A 87 3.24 -13.16 -11.24
C GLU A 87 3.03 -13.97 -9.95
N GLU A 88 2.67 -13.27 -8.88
CA GLU A 88 2.46 -13.88 -7.56
C GLU A 88 3.69 -14.61 -7.02
N GLU A 89 4.88 -14.15 -7.40
CA GLU A 89 6.14 -14.66 -6.87
C GLU A 89 6.41 -14.13 -5.47
N TYR A 90 5.99 -12.89 -5.21
CA TYR A 90 6.19 -12.20 -3.95
C TYR A 90 4.89 -11.62 -3.43
N VAL A 91 4.78 -11.56 -2.11
CA VAL A 91 3.73 -10.82 -1.43
C VAL A 91 4.39 -10.01 -0.31
N TRP A 92 3.83 -8.84 -0.03
CA TRP A 92 4.33 -7.96 1.03
C TRP A 92 3.32 -7.89 2.14
N GLY A 93 3.81 -7.85 3.36
CA GLY A 93 2.95 -7.83 4.53
C GLY A 93 3.54 -7.06 5.69
N ILE A 94 2.69 -6.84 6.68
CA ILE A 94 2.99 -6.18 7.94
C ILE A 94 2.74 -7.21 9.03
N ARG A 95 3.63 -7.32 10.02
CA ARG A 95 3.44 -8.29 11.10
C ARG A 95 2.11 -8.03 11.81
N ALA A 96 1.35 -9.11 12.00
CA ALA A 96 0.03 -9.02 12.64
C ALA A 96 0.10 -8.50 14.08
N ASP A 97 1.23 -8.64 14.76
CA ASP A 97 1.42 -8.11 16.10
C ASP A 97 1.84 -6.63 16.12
N GLN A 98 1.91 -5.99 14.96
CA GLN A 98 2.31 -4.57 14.84
C GLN A 98 1.24 -3.70 14.17
N LEU A 99 0.02 -4.18 14.07
CA LEU A 99 -1.07 -3.43 13.43
C LEU A 99 -1.48 -2.18 14.21
N ASP A 100 -1.10 -2.09 15.48
CA ASP A 100 -1.34 -0.92 16.33
C ASP A 100 -0.21 0.11 16.25
N VAL A 101 0.89 -0.22 15.56
CA VAL A 101 1.99 0.71 15.31
C VAL A 101 1.58 1.62 14.14
N PRO A 102 1.71 2.97 14.27
CA PRO A 102 1.25 3.88 13.21
C PRO A 102 1.91 3.65 11.86
N ASP A 103 3.20 3.32 11.84
CA ASP A 103 3.96 3.11 10.59
C ASP A 103 4.89 1.91 10.75
N PRO A 104 4.36 0.69 10.66
CA PRO A 104 5.15 -0.52 10.91
C PRO A 104 6.07 -0.88 9.76
N MET A 105 7.03 -1.74 10.04
CA MET A 105 7.98 -2.25 9.05
C MET A 105 7.28 -3.17 8.04
N VAL A 106 7.76 -3.15 6.81
CA VAL A 106 7.27 -3.99 5.72
C VAL A 106 8.19 -5.20 5.53
N PHE A 107 7.59 -6.35 5.26
CA PHE A 107 8.29 -7.60 4.97
C PHE A 107 7.80 -8.16 3.65
N ARG A 108 8.67 -8.90 2.98
CA ARG A 108 8.35 -9.54 1.70
C ARG A 108 8.51 -11.05 1.84
N ARG A 109 7.56 -11.80 1.32
CA ARG A 109 7.61 -13.26 1.28
C ARG A 109 7.90 -13.74 -0.14
N LEU A 110 8.88 -14.62 -0.30
CA LEU A 110 9.03 -15.36 -1.55
C LEU A 110 8.06 -16.54 -1.48
N ASN A 111 7.00 -16.49 -2.28
CA ASN A 111 5.89 -17.45 -2.18
C ASN A 111 6.32 -18.91 -2.38
N ALA A 112 7.24 -19.16 -3.31
CA ALA A 112 7.71 -20.51 -3.58
C ALA A 112 8.37 -21.18 -2.38
N ARG A 113 8.96 -20.40 -1.47
CA ARG A 113 9.70 -20.92 -0.31
C ARG A 113 9.03 -20.58 1.03
N GLY A 114 8.09 -19.66 1.01
CA GLY A 114 7.43 -19.20 2.24
C GLY A 114 8.35 -18.44 3.18
N THR A 115 9.49 -17.91 2.68
CA THR A 115 10.47 -17.21 3.51
C THR A 115 10.22 -15.71 3.49
N TRP A 116 10.23 -15.10 4.69
CA TRP A 116 10.03 -13.67 4.86
C TRP A 116 11.34 -12.93 5.03
N LYS A 117 11.41 -11.74 4.49
CA LYS A 117 12.60 -10.89 4.55
C LYS A 117 12.18 -9.44 4.77
N SER A 118 12.86 -8.72 5.66
CA SER A 118 12.55 -7.31 5.89
C SER A 118 12.94 -6.48 4.67
N GLU A 119 12.09 -5.50 4.33
CA GLU A 119 12.41 -4.52 3.30
C GLU A 119 13.25 -3.37 3.86
N GLU A 120 13.56 -3.43 5.16
CA GLU A 120 14.37 -2.45 5.87
C GLU A 120 13.80 -1.04 5.87
N GLY A 121 12.46 -0.94 5.81
CA GLY A 121 11.76 0.33 5.86
C GLY A 121 10.36 0.18 6.38
N THR A 122 9.78 1.26 6.86
CA THR A 122 8.39 1.29 7.28
C THR A 122 7.47 1.34 6.06
N PHE A 123 6.17 1.16 6.29
CA PHE A 123 5.19 1.19 5.20
C PHE A 123 5.29 2.48 4.39
N SER A 124 5.33 3.65 5.06
CA SER A 124 5.39 4.92 4.33
C SER A 124 6.71 5.05 3.55
N GLU A 125 7.82 4.65 4.14
CA GLU A 125 9.13 4.68 3.47
C GLU A 125 9.15 3.74 2.27
N TYR A 126 8.67 2.53 2.45
CA TYR A 126 8.66 1.54 1.38
C TYR A 126 7.79 1.98 0.21
N VAL A 127 6.57 2.45 0.50
CA VAL A 127 5.61 2.86 -0.54
C VAL A 127 6.13 4.07 -1.33
N LEU A 128 6.65 5.08 -0.62
CA LEU A 128 7.19 6.27 -1.29
C LEU A 128 8.40 5.92 -2.15
N ASP A 129 9.30 5.07 -1.64
CA ASP A 129 10.47 4.63 -2.40
C ASP A 129 10.07 3.77 -3.60
N MET A 130 9.07 2.91 -3.44
CA MET A 130 8.59 2.05 -4.53
C MET A 130 8.00 2.90 -5.67
N PHE A 131 7.17 3.89 -5.35
CA PHE A 131 6.62 4.78 -6.37
C PHE A 131 7.71 5.61 -7.03
N ALA A 132 8.69 6.08 -6.27
CA ALA A 132 9.84 6.80 -6.84
C ALA A 132 10.59 5.91 -7.84
N TRP A 133 10.81 4.66 -7.47
CA TRP A 133 11.46 3.71 -8.37
C TRP A 133 10.64 3.46 -9.64
N VAL A 134 9.33 3.24 -9.49
CA VAL A 134 8.44 2.96 -10.64
C VAL A 134 8.39 4.15 -11.60
N PHE A 135 8.16 5.35 -11.10
CA PHE A 135 7.90 6.52 -11.95
C PHE A 135 9.15 7.27 -12.35
N GLU A 136 10.20 7.22 -11.54
CA GLU A 136 11.42 8.00 -11.80
C GLU A 136 12.54 7.18 -12.42
N GLU A 137 12.53 5.86 -12.24
CA GLU A 137 13.58 4.98 -12.76
C GLU A 137 13.08 3.94 -13.75
N LEU A 138 12.02 3.21 -13.39
CA LEU A 138 11.52 2.11 -14.21
C LEU A 138 10.79 2.57 -15.47
N GLU A 139 9.80 3.45 -15.35
CA GLU A 139 9.04 3.93 -16.51
C GLU A 139 9.89 4.61 -17.58
N PRO A 140 10.83 5.52 -17.22
CA PRO A 140 11.70 6.11 -18.22
C PRO A 140 12.54 5.08 -18.99
N GLU A 141 12.97 3.99 -18.34
CA GLU A 141 13.70 2.93 -19.00
C GLU A 141 12.82 2.14 -19.97
N LEU A 142 11.56 1.92 -19.60
CA LEU A 142 10.62 1.19 -20.44
C LEU A 142 10.18 1.98 -21.67
N GLU A 143 10.19 3.31 -21.59
CA GLU A 143 9.81 4.18 -22.70
C GLU A 143 10.91 4.32 -23.75
N ASN A 144 12.12 3.92 -23.45
CA ASN A 144 13.24 3.95 -24.38
C ASN A 144 13.35 2.59 -25.12
#